data_a2ff79abf79baff0e471e14f229835e5
#
_entry.id   a2ff79abf79baff0e471e14f229835e5
#
_cell.length_a   1.000
_cell.length_b   1.000
_cell.length_c   1.000
_cell.angle_alpha   90.00
_cell.angle_beta   90.00
_cell.angle_gamma   90.00
#
_symmetry.space_group_name_H-M   'P 1'
#
loop_
_entity.id
_entity.type
_entity.pdbx_description
1 polymer ?
#
loop_
_entity_poly.entity_id
_entity_poly.type
_entity_poly.pdbx_seq_one_letter_code
_entity_poly.pdbx_strand_id
1 'polypeptide(L)'
;MSDLKCAQTLVLAAERDFELVQLMLEHNGGADEVFGFHVQQAVEKLLKAWLAIRGESYPLTHDLEQLFEVLAQGGVELGAFRSLSDYTPFAVVHRYEALGPQEPPMDRAQAASRTASLLARVKEFLAIPDRS
;
A
#
# COMPACT_ATOMS: atom_id res chain seq x y z
N MET A 1 -2.23 5.26 22.09
CA MET A 1 -2.77 6.53 21.59
C MET A 1 -2.53 6.63 20.09
N SER A 2 -3.56 6.96 19.34
CA SER A 2 -3.45 7.09 17.88
C SER A 2 -2.61 8.28 17.46
N ASP A 3 -1.89 8.14 16.35
CA ASP A 3 -1.18 9.27 15.74
C ASP A 3 -1.91 9.62 14.43
N LEU A 4 -3.02 10.34 14.57
CA LEU A 4 -3.89 10.67 13.44
C LEU A 4 -3.22 11.64 12.46
N LYS A 5 -2.39 12.53 12.95
CA LYS A 5 -1.68 13.47 12.07
C LYS A 5 -0.68 12.74 11.17
N CYS A 6 0.08 11.82 11.74
CA CYS A 6 0.98 10.98 10.97
C CYS A 6 0.21 10.16 9.94
N ALA A 7 -0.90 9.54 10.38
CA ALA A 7 -1.73 8.73 9.48
C ALA A 7 -2.28 9.56 8.32
N GLN A 8 -2.77 10.77 8.57
CA GLN A 8 -3.29 11.65 7.53
C GLN A 8 -2.22 11.99 6.49
N THR A 9 -1.01 12.28 6.94
CA THR A 9 0.12 12.59 6.05
C THR A 9 0.45 11.39 5.16
N LEU A 10 0.48 10.20 5.74
CA LEU A 10 0.75 8.97 5.00
C LEU A 10 -0.35 8.65 4.00
N VAL A 11 -1.62 8.84 4.37
CA VAL A 11 -2.75 8.59 3.46
C VAL A 11 -2.69 9.56 2.28
N LEU A 12 -2.41 10.85 2.51
CA LEU A 12 -2.28 11.81 1.41
C LEU A 12 -1.18 11.41 0.43
N ALA A 13 -0.03 10.96 0.96
CA ALA A 13 1.06 10.50 0.11
C ALA A 13 0.68 9.23 -0.66
N ALA A 14 -0.05 8.31 -0.02
CA ALA A 14 -0.54 7.10 -0.66
C ALA A 14 -1.53 7.41 -1.78
N GLU A 15 -2.40 8.39 -1.56
CA GLU A 15 -3.37 8.81 -2.59
C GLU A 15 -2.66 9.34 -3.84
N ARG A 16 -1.55 10.02 -3.69
CA ARG A 16 -0.75 10.49 -4.84
C ARG A 16 -0.16 9.32 -5.63
N ASP A 17 0.36 8.33 -4.95
CA ASP A 17 0.84 7.12 -5.62
C ASP A 17 -0.30 6.38 -6.31
N PHE A 18 -1.46 6.29 -5.65
CA PHE A 18 -2.61 5.60 -6.21
C PHE A 18 -3.19 6.33 -7.43
N GLU A 19 -3.13 7.65 -7.44
CA GLU A 19 -3.53 8.44 -8.62
C GLU A 19 -2.72 8.02 -9.85
N LEU A 20 -1.41 7.83 -9.69
CA LEU A 20 -0.57 7.34 -10.78
C LEU A 20 -0.92 5.92 -11.19
N VAL A 21 -1.22 5.06 -10.23
CA VAL A 21 -1.69 3.69 -10.52
C VAL A 21 -2.95 3.74 -11.38
N GLN A 22 -3.91 4.58 -11.04
CA GLN A 22 -5.16 4.72 -11.80
C GLN A 22 -4.91 5.25 -13.21
N LEU A 23 -4.04 6.25 -13.36
CA LEU A 23 -3.71 6.80 -14.66
C LEU A 23 -3.05 5.75 -15.56
N MET A 24 -2.13 4.98 -15.01
CA MET A 24 -1.45 3.92 -15.77
C MET A 24 -2.44 2.80 -16.16
N LEU A 25 -3.39 2.50 -15.28
CA LEU A 25 -4.42 1.50 -15.57
C LEU A 25 -5.34 1.98 -16.70
N GLU A 26 -5.83 3.22 -16.62
CA GLU A 26 -6.74 3.79 -17.61
C GLU A 26 -6.12 3.86 -19.00
N HIS A 27 -4.88 4.24 -19.09
CA HIS A 27 -4.18 4.41 -20.36
C HIS A 27 -3.43 3.17 -20.80
N ASN A 28 -3.41 2.13 -19.97
CA ASN A 28 -2.68 0.89 -20.22
C ASN A 28 -1.24 1.17 -20.65
N GLY A 29 -0.60 2.12 -19.99
CA GLY A 29 0.73 2.59 -20.35
C GLY A 29 1.75 2.40 -19.24
N GLY A 30 2.99 2.75 -19.58
CA GLY A 30 4.09 2.67 -18.65
C GLY A 30 4.58 1.24 -18.43
N ALA A 31 5.77 1.13 -17.88
CA ALA A 31 6.37 -0.17 -17.59
C ALA A 31 5.76 -0.79 -16.34
N ASP A 32 5.67 -2.13 -16.31
CA ASP A 32 5.14 -2.85 -15.16
C ASP A 32 5.93 -2.56 -13.88
N GLU A 33 7.24 -2.42 -13.97
CA GLU A 33 8.04 -2.12 -12.78
C GLU A 33 7.73 -0.74 -12.21
N VAL A 34 7.32 0.23 -13.01
CA VAL A 34 6.88 1.54 -12.53
C VAL A 34 5.50 1.44 -11.89
N PHE A 35 4.58 0.73 -12.55
CA PHE A 35 3.25 0.46 -11.98
C PHE A 35 3.39 -0.23 -10.62
N GLY A 36 4.19 -1.29 -10.57
CA GLY A 36 4.43 -2.05 -9.34
C GLY A 36 5.05 -1.21 -8.25
N PHE A 37 5.96 -0.29 -8.61
CA PHE A 37 6.55 0.63 -7.63
C PHE A 37 5.49 1.49 -6.95
N HIS A 38 4.59 2.08 -7.73
CA HIS A 38 3.57 2.96 -7.16
C HIS A 38 2.53 2.17 -6.35
N VAL A 39 2.20 0.94 -6.76
CA VAL A 39 1.37 0.06 -5.94
C VAL A 39 2.07 -0.22 -4.61
N GLN A 40 3.34 -0.60 -4.64
CA GLN A 40 4.11 -0.90 -3.44
C GLN A 40 4.16 0.32 -2.51
N GLN A 41 4.44 1.51 -3.06
CA GLN A 41 4.51 2.73 -2.26
C GLN A 41 3.17 3.09 -1.64
N ALA A 42 2.07 2.96 -2.40
CA ALA A 42 0.74 3.24 -1.86
C ALA A 42 0.42 2.26 -0.72
N VAL A 43 0.65 0.98 -0.93
CA VAL A 43 0.36 -0.06 0.07
C VAL A 43 1.21 0.14 1.32
N GLU A 44 2.51 0.38 1.16
CA GLU A 44 3.40 0.62 2.30
C GLU A 44 2.91 1.78 3.16
N LYS A 45 2.58 2.90 2.54
CA LYS A 45 2.12 4.09 3.25
C LYS A 45 0.78 3.85 3.93
N LEU A 46 -0.11 3.10 3.29
CA LEU A 46 -1.42 2.78 3.87
C LEU A 46 -1.29 1.86 5.08
N LEU A 47 -0.40 0.86 5.02
CA LEU A 47 -0.19 -0.04 6.16
C LEU A 47 0.44 0.71 7.34
N LYS A 48 1.40 1.59 7.07
CA LYS A 48 1.99 2.44 8.10
C LYS A 48 0.95 3.39 8.70
N ALA A 49 0.08 3.96 7.87
CA ALA A 49 -1.02 4.80 8.34
C ALA A 49 -1.96 4.00 9.25
N TRP A 50 -2.28 2.78 8.85
CA TRP A 50 -3.16 1.91 9.65
C TRP A 50 -2.55 1.66 11.04
N LEU A 51 -1.25 1.36 11.10
CA LEU A 51 -0.56 1.17 12.38
C LEU A 51 -0.56 2.46 13.21
N ALA A 52 -0.33 3.62 12.58
CA ALA A 52 -0.37 4.90 13.28
C ALA A 52 -1.77 5.19 13.86
N ILE A 53 -2.84 4.87 13.14
CA ILE A 53 -4.21 5.01 13.63
C ILE A 53 -4.43 4.15 14.89
N ARG A 54 -3.82 2.95 14.91
CA ARG A 54 -3.92 2.04 16.05
C ARG A 54 -3.01 2.45 17.22
N GLY A 55 -2.20 3.48 17.04
CA GLY A 55 -1.24 3.90 18.07
C GLY A 55 -0.05 2.97 18.21
N GLU A 56 0.21 2.17 17.17
CA GLU A 56 1.32 1.22 17.14
C GLU A 56 2.49 1.78 16.35
N SER A 57 3.70 1.51 16.82
CA SER A 57 4.91 1.83 16.07
C SER A 57 5.04 0.89 14.88
N TYR A 58 5.53 1.40 13.77
CA TYR A 58 5.80 0.56 12.61
C TYR A 58 7.29 0.48 12.33
N PRO A 59 7.77 -0.66 11.82
CA PRO A 59 9.18 -0.80 11.48
C PRO A 59 9.56 0.07 10.29
N LEU A 60 10.81 0.53 10.25
CA LEU A 60 11.35 1.28 9.12
C LEU A 60 11.71 0.29 8.03
N THR A 61 10.73 -0.14 7.28
CA THR A 61 10.87 -1.19 6.26
C THR A 61 10.06 -0.87 5.03
N HIS A 62 10.49 -1.41 3.89
CA HIS A 62 9.74 -1.43 2.65
C HIS A 62 9.13 -2.81 2.40
N ASP A 63 9.35 -3.76 3.30
CA ASP A 63 8.81 -5.12 3.18
C ASP A 63 7.35 -5.14 3.61
N LEU A 64 6.46 -5.28 2.63
CA LEU A 64 5.01 -5.29 2.89
C LEU A 64 4.61 -6.47 3.76
N GLU A 65 5.24 -7.65 3.58
CA GLU A 65 4.90 -8.81 4.40
C GLU A 65 5.17 -8.54 5.87
N GLN A 66 6.26 -7.85 6.19
CA GLN A 66 6.57 -7.48 7.57
C GLN A 66 5.49 -6.56 8.16
N LEU A 67 5.03 -5.58 7.38
CA LEU A 67 3.96 -4.67 7.81
C LEU A 67 2.64 -5.41 8.03
N PHE A 68 2.28 -6.30 7.11
CA PHE A 68 1.09 -7.13 7.27
C PHE A 68 1.19 -8.00 8.53
N GLU A 69 2.37 -8.55 8.79
CA GLU A 69 2.57 -9.40 9.96
C GLU A 69 2.36 -8.63 11.26
N VAL A 70 2.85 -7.39 11.36
CA VAL A 70 2.64 -6.55 12.54
C VAL A 70 1.15 -6.31 12.75
N LEU A 71 0.40 -6.00 11.70
CA LEU A 71 -1.05 -5.82 11.79
C LEU A 71 -1.75 -7.11 12.22
N ALA A 72 -1.35 -8.23 11.65
CA ALA A 72 -1.95 -9.54 11.97
C ALA A 72 -1.72 -9.92 13.45
N GLN A 73 -0.51 -9.64 13.97
CA GLN A 73 -0.20 -9.87 15.38
C GLN A 73 -1.06 -9.01 16.30
N GLY A 74 -1.47 -7.83 15.83
CA GLY A 74 -2.39 -6.96 16.55
C GLY A 74 -3.86 -7.36 16.41
N GLY A 75 -4.17 -8.48 15.76
CA GLY A 75 -5.54 -8.98 15.63
C GLY A 75 -6.30 -8.48 14.41
N VAL A 76 -5.62 -7.78 13.50
CA VAL A 76 -6.28 -7.27 12.29
C VAL A 76 -6.47 -8.40 11.27
N GLU A 77 -7.68 -8.53 10.74
CA GLU A 77 -7.96 -9.46 9.66
C GLU A 77 -7.67 -8.78 8.34
N LEU A 78 -6.75 -9.34 7.57
CA LEU A 78 -6.24 -8.72 6.35
C LEU A 78 -6.89 -9.25 5.08
N GLY A 79 -7.37 -10.49 5.10
CA GLY A 79 -8.05 -11.08 3.95
C GLY A 79 -7.22 -10.98 2.68
N ALA A 80 -7.87 -10.56 1.60
CA ALA A 80 -7.22 -10.47 0.29
C ALA A 80 -6.14 -9.38 0.22
N PHE A 81 -6.10 -8.44 1.15
CA PHE A 81 -5.05 -7.41 1.15
C PHE A 81 -3.66 -8.01 1.24
N ARG A 82 -3.52 -9.12 1.96
CA ARG A 82 -2.21 -9.72 2.21
C ARG A 82 -1.49 -10.14 0.93
N SER A 83 -2.23 -10.42 -0.14
CA SER A 83 -1.62 -10.75 -1.43
C SER A 83 -0.84 -9.59 -2.03
N LEU A 84 -1.11 -8.36 -1.59
CA LEU A 84 -0.35 -7.18 -2.03
C LEU A 84 1.12 -7.24 -1.58
N SER A 85 1.47 -8.12 -0.64
CA SER A 85 2.86 -8.33 -0.25
C SER A 85 3.74 -8.76 -1.43
N ASP A 86 3.15 -9.31 -2.47
CA ASP A 86 3.88 -9.70 -3.69
C ASP A 86 4.54 -8.51 -4.38
N TYR A 87 4.11 -7.29 -4.06
CA TYR A 87 4.68 -6.06 -4.64
C TYR A 87 5.94 -5.57 -3.93
N THR A 88 6.36 -6.21 -2.82
CA THR A 88 7.58 -5.83 -2.10
C THR A 88 8.81 -5.66 -3.02
N PRO A 89 9.08 -6.56 -3.97
CA PRO A 89 10.28 -6.43 -4.80
C PRO A 89 10.33 -5.14 -5.63
N PHE A 90 9.19 -4.49 -5.87
CA PHE A 90 9.14 -3.28 -6.68
C PHE A 90 9.61 -2.02 -5.93
N ALA A 91 9.88 -2.13 -4.64
CA ALA A 91 10.28 -0.97 -3.84
C ALA A 91 11.52 -0.25 -4.36
N VAL A 92 12.45 -0.98 -4.97
CA VAL A 92 13.72 -0.42 -5.42
C VAL A 92 14.09 -0.77 -6.87
N VAL A 93 13.42 -1.74 -7.48
CA VAL A 93 13.83 -2.28 -8.78
C VAL A 93 13.89 -1.22 -9.87
N HIS A 94 12.92 -0.32 -9.92
CA HIS A 94 12.85 0.69 -10.98
C HIS A 94 14.04 1.64 -11.01
N ARG A 95 14.85 1.69 -9.93
CA ARG A 95 16.00 2.59 -9.83
C ARG A 95 17.22 2.06 -10.54
N TYR A 96 17.26 0.76 -10.79
CA TYR A 96 18.49 0.09 -11.20
C TYR A 96 18.38 -0.53 -12.58
N GLU A 97 17.37 -1.33 -12.79
CA GLU A 97 17.19 -2.02 -14.06
C GLU A 97 15.73 -2.43 -14.22
N ALA A 98 15.31 -2.59 -15.47
CA ALA A 98 13.98 -3.08 -15.77
C ALA A 98 13.89 -4.56 -15.43
N LEU A 99 12.74 -4.98 -14.92
CA LEU A 99 12.44 -6.39 -14.73
C LEU A 99 12.21 -7.05 -16.08
N GLY A 100 12.56 -8.32 -16.18
CA GLY A 100 12.19 -9.13 -17.32
C GLY A 100 10.68 -9.38 -17.36
N PRO A 101 10.19 -10.11 -18.37
CA PRO A 101 8.77 -10.43 -18.47
C PRO A 101 8.26 -11.10 -17.19
N GLN A 102 7.08 -10.67 -16.76
CA GLN A 102 6.43 -11.26 -15.58
C GLN A 102 5.78 -12.60 -15.95
N GLU A 103 5.93 -13.58 -15.06
CA GLU A 103 5.26 -14.87 -15.19
C GLU A 103 4.69 -15.31 -13.84
N PRO A 104 3.37 -15.26 -13.66
CA PRO A 104 2.37 -14.81 -14.65
C PRO A 104 2.44 -13.30 -14.88
N PRO A 105 1.83 -12.79 -15.97
CA PRO A 105 1.78 -11.35 -16.21
C PRO A 105 1.14 -10.62 -15.05
N MET A 106 1.58 -9.38 -14.81
CA MET A 106 1.01 -8.55 -13.77
C MET A 106 -0.46 -8.23 -14.06
N ASP A 107 -1.32 -8.51 -13.08
CA ASP A 107 -2.73 -8.16 -13.15
C ASP A 107 -2.93 -6.77 -12.56
N ARG A 108 -2.81 -5.75 -13.41
CA ARG A 108 -2.91 -4.35 -12.98
C ARG A 108 -4.28 -4.02 -12.41
N ALA A 109 -5.34 -4.55 -13.01
CA ALA A 109 -6.70 -4.29 -12.57
C ALA A 109 -6.93 -4.84 -11.16
N GLN A 110 -6.45 -6.05 -10.89
CA GLN A 110 -6.57 -6.65 -9.56
C GLN A 110 -5.77 -5.87 -8.52
N ALA A 111 -4.53 -5.50 -8.86
CA ALA A 111 -3.69 -4.73 -7.95
C ALA A 111 -4.33 -3.39 -7.61
N ALA A 112 -4.83 -2.68 -8.61
CA ALA A 112 -5.50 -1.39 -8.42
C ALA A 112 -6.76 -1.55 -7.57
N SER A 113 -7.57 -2.58 -7.83
CA SER A 113 -8.78 -2.84 -7.07
C SER A 113 -8.50 -3.13 -5.59
N ARG A 114 -7.50 -3.95 -5.32
CA ARG A 114 -7.12 -4.28 -3.93
C ARG A 114 -6.52 -3.08 -3.21
N THR A 115 -5.73 -2.28 -3.91
CA THR A 115 -5.15 -1.07 -3.34
C THR A 115 -6.25 -0.05 -3.04
N ALA A 116 -7.24 0.12 -3.94
CA ALA A 116 -8.38 0.99 -3.71
C ALA A 116 -9.17 0.55 -2.47
N SER A 117 -9.39 -0.75 -2.30
CA SER A 117 -10.09 -1.28 -1.13
C SER A 117 -9.33 -1.02 0.16
N LEU A 118 -8.01 -1.17 0.13
CA LEU A 118 -7.17 -0.88 1.29
C LEU A 118 -7.22 0.61 1.64
N LEU A 119 -7.12 1.48 0.64
CA LEU A 119 -7.22 2.92 0.83
C LEU A 119 -8.57 3.30 1.47
N ALA A 120 -9.66 2.74 0.95
CA ALA A 120 -10.99 2.99 1.50
C ALA A 120 -11.08 2.54 2.97
N ARG A 121 -10.53 1.37 3.28
CA ARG A 121 -10.54 0.85 4.64
C ARG A 121 -9.80 1.76 5.61
N VAL A 122 -8.61 2.20 5.25
CA VAL A 122 -7.80 3.08 6.09
C VAL A 122 -8.48 4.44 6.27
N LYS A 123 -9.08 4.99 5.20
CA LYS A 123 -9.80 6.25 5.27
C LYS A 123 -11.01 6.17 6.18
N GLU A 124 -11.70 5.03 6.24
CA GLU A 124 -12.80 4.83 7.18
C GLU A 124 -12.35 5.01 8.61
N PHE A 125 -11.19 4.48 8.97
CA PHE A 125 -10.66 4.64 10.34
C PHE A 125 -10.28 6.08 10.65
N LEU A 126 -9.80 6.84 9.67
CA LEU A 126 -9.50 8.25 9.86
C LEU A 126 -10.78 9.08 10.08
N ALA A 127 -11.90 8.67 9.51
CA ALA A 127 -13.18 9.36 9.63
C ALA A 127 -13.83 9.12 10.99
N ILE A 128 -13.39 8.11 11.76
CA ILE A 128 -13.95 7.81 13.07
C ILE A 128 -13.36 8.78 14.09
N PRO A 129 -14.20 9.53 14.84
CA PRO A 129 -13.68 10.45 15.85
C PRO A 129 -12.88 9.71 16.92
N ASP A 130 -11.78 10.31 17.34
CA ASP A 130 -10.98 9.80 18.46
C ASP A 130 -11.76 10.09 19.74
N ARG A 131 -12.07 9.05 20.50
CA ARG A 131 -12.85 9.14 21.75
C ARG A 131 -12.00 8.98 23.00
N SER A 132 -10.71 8.90 22.82
CA SER A 132 -9.81 8.75 23.96
C SER A 132 -9.75 9.99 24.83
#